data_ff5cf16316177b1c101ecc7ccd0bb096
#
_entry.id   ff5cf16316177b1c101ecc7ccd0bb096
#
_cell.length_a   1.000
_cell.length_b   1.000
_cell.length_c   1.000
_cell.angle_alpha   90.00
_cell.angle_beta   90.00
_cell.angle_gamma   90.00
#
_symmetry.space_group_name_H-M   'P 1'
#
loop_
_entity.id
_entity.type
_entity.pdbx_description
1 polymer ?
#
loop_
_entity_poly.entity_id
_entity_poly.type
_entity_poly.pdbx_seq_one_letter_code
_entity_poly.pdbx_strand_id
1 'polypeptide(L)'
;EGGGMYSFGGRGGKVITVTNLNDRGPGSFREACEVGGARIIVFNVAGIIRLETPIIVRAPYITIAGQTAPGDGVCIAGESFWVDTHDVVVRHMRFRRGETKVTRRDDSFGGNPIGNIMIDHCSCTWGLDENISFYRHMYSPGEGYKDEKLPTVNVTIQNTISAQALDTYNHAFGSTLGGENCAFMRNLWASNAGRNPSVGWYGIFNFVNNVVYNWVHRSMDGGDYRAMFNVVNNYYKPGPLTPKDSPVGHRILKPDAGRSKLDYK
;
A
#
# COMPACT_ATOMS: atom_id res chain seq x y z
N GLU A 1 -14.44 -5.97 5.24
CA GLU A 1 -14.15 -6.12 6.66
C GLU A 1 -13.19 -5.03 7.11
N GLY A 2 -13.01 -4.86 8.44
CA GLY A 2 -12.15 -3.83 9.01
C GLY A 2 -12.63 -2.40 8.73
N GLY A 3 -11.84 -1.40 9.13
CA GLY A 3 -12.19 0.02 9.01
C GLY A 3 -12.47 0.47 7.58
N GLY A 4 -11.79 -0.10 6.59
CA GLY A 4 -12.00 0.21 5.17
C GLY A 4 -13.40 -0.13 4.63
N MET A 5 -14.21 -0.89 5.39
CA MET A 5 -15.61 -1.14 5.00
C MET A 5 -16.46 0.13 4.95
N TYR A 6 -16.03 1.18 5.64
CA TYR A 6 -16.69 2.48 5.62
C TYR A 6 -16.35 3.31 4.38
N SER A 7 -15.40 2.87 3.54
CA SER A 7 -15.08 3.55 2.29
C SER A 7 -16.30 3.61 1.38
N PHE A 8 -16.72 4.81 1.02
CA PHE A 8 -17.83 5.02 0.09
C PHE A 8 -17.41 4.68 -1.34
N GLY A 9 -16.14 4.94 -1.68
CA GLY A 9 -15.68 4.79 -3.05
C GLY A 9 -16.48 5.66 -4.02
N GLY A 10 -16.60 5.22 -5.25
CA GLY A 10 -17.30 5.96 -6.32
C GLY A 10 -18.79 5.71 -6.40
N ARG A 11 -19.44 5.17 -5.34
CA ARG A 11 -20.89 4.84 -5.38
C ARG A 11 -21.73 6.04 -5.78
N GLY A 12 -22.69 5.83 -6.68
CA GLY A 12 -23.58 6.88 -7.20
C GLY A 12 -22.92 7.86 -8.16
N GLY A 13 -21.63 7.72 -8.41
CA GLY A 13 -20.88 8.57 -9.32
C GLY A 13 -20.91 8.11 -10.78
N LYS A 14 -20.15 8.81 -11.62
CA LYS A 14 -19.99 8.48 -13.04
C LYS A 14 -19.22 7.19 -13.23
N VAL A 15 -19.61 6.38 -14.19
CA VAL A 15 -18.78 5.27 -14.68
C VAL A 15 -17.85 5.81 -15.79
N ILE A 16 -16.54 5.65 -15.59
CA ILE A 16 -15.52 6.07 -16.54
C ILE A 16 -14.82 4.82 -17.05
N THR A 17 -14.83 4.62 -18.35
CA THR A 17 -14.23 3.44 -18.98
C THR A 17 -12.83 3.77 -19.50
N VAL A 18 -11.84 3.03 -19.04
CA VAL A 18 -10.49 3.04 -19.60
C VAL A 18 -10.49 2.23 -20.89
N THR A 19 -10.17 2.87 -22.02
CA THR A 19 -10.30 2.31 -23.36
C THR A 19 -8.97 2.07 -24.07
N ASN A 20 -7.85 2.49 -23.47
CA ASN A 20 -6.51 2.28 -24.03
C ASN A 20 -5.46 2.12 -22.93
N LEU A 21 -4.25 1.73 -23.29
CA LEU A 21 -3.11 1.50 -22.39
C LEU A 21 -2.12 2.68 -22.34
N ASN A 22 -2.47 3.82 -22.93
CA ASN A 22 -1.63 5.01 -22.91
C ASN A 22 -1.50 5.59 -21.51
N ASP A 23 -0.37 6.20 -21.20
CA ASP A 23 -0.19 6.92 -19.95
C ASP A 23 -1.14 8.12 -19.84
N ARG A 24 -1.32 8.85 -20.93
CA ARG A 24 -2.05 10.13 -20.98
C ARG A 24 -3.04 10.19 -22.13
N GLY A 25 -3.93 11.17 -22.02
CA GLY A 25 -4.91 11.51 -23.06
C GLY A 25 -6.26 10.85 -22.84
N PRO A 26 -7.20 11.12 -23.77
CA PRO A 26 -8.57 10.63 -23.64
C PRO A 26 -8.68 9.12 -23.51
N GLY A 27 -9.47 8.67 -22.54
CA GLY A 27 -9.69 7.24 -22.26
C GLY A 27 -8.54 6.54 -21.53
N SER A 28 -7.50 7.26 -21.09
CA SER A 28 -6.42 6.69 -20.29
C SER A 28 -6.83 6.49 -18.82
N PHE A 29 -6.15 5.58 -18.14
CA PHE A 29 -6.33 5.35 -16.72
C PHE A 29 -6.00 6.60 -15.88
N ARG A 30 -4.95 7.34 -16.27
CA ARG A 30 -4.56 8.60 -15.61
C ARG A 30 -5.68 9.62 -15.65
N GLU A 31 -6.27 9.87 -16.82
CA GLU A 31 -7.38 10.81 -16.97
C GLU A 31 -8.54 10.45 -16.03
N ALA A 32 -8.90 9.16 -15.98
CA ALA A 32 -9.95 8.67 -15.08
C ALA A 32 -9.62 8.84 -13.60
N CYS A 33 -8.35 8.73 -13.21
CA CYS A 33 -7.89 8.92 -11.83
C CYS A 33 -7.84 10.40 -11.41
N GLU A 34 -7.44 11.29 -12.32
CA GLU A 34 -7.18 12.71 -12.03
C GLU A 34 -8.45 13.58 -12.12
N VAL A 35 -9.52 13.12 -12.76
CA VAL A 35 -10.79 13.83 -12.80
C VAL A 35 -11.45 13.87 -11.42
N GLY A 36 -12.15 14.96 -11.13
CA GLY A 36 -12.87 15.13 -9.87
C GLY A 36 -14.27 14.51 -9.85
N GLY A 37 -14.86 14.49 -8.65
CA GLY A 37 -16.19 13.97 -8.40
C GLY A 37 -16.25 12.45 -8.18
N ALA A 38 -17.40 11.98 -7.68
CA ALA A 38 -17.62 10.55 -7.45
C ALA A 38 -17.57 9.76 -8.78
N ARG A 39 -16.76 8.68 -8.81
CA ARG A 39 -16.53 7.93 -10.05
C ARG A 39 -16.14 6.47 -9.82
N ILE A 40 -16.61 5.62 -10.72
CA ILE A 40 -16.22 4.22 -10.80
C ILE A 40 -15.43 4.03 -12.09
N ILE A 41 -14.17 3.63 -11.97
CA ILE A 41 -13.30 3.35 -13.11
C ILE A 41 -13.42 1.87 -13.46
N VAL A 42 -13.78 1.59 -14.70
CA VAL A 42 -13.87 0.26 -15.29
C VAL A 42 -12.95 0.16 -16.51
N PHE A 43 -12.58 -1.04 -16.89
CA PHE A 43 -11.61 -1.28 -17.95
C PHE A 43 -12.23 -2.07 -19.10
N ASN A 44 -12.07 -1.59 -20.31
CA ASN A 44 -12.40 -2.30 -21.56
C ASN A 44 -11.12 -2.77 -22.29
N VAL A 45 -9.99 -2.73 -21.60
CA VAL A 45 -8.68 -3.13 -22.10
C VAL A 45 -7.96 -3.99 -21.05
N ALA A 46 -7.06 -4.85 -21.51
CA ALA A 46 -6.13 -5.60 -20.67
C ALA A 46 -4.69 -5.34 -21.14
N GLY A 47 -3.75 -5.39 -20.20
CA GLY A 47 -2.33 -5.23 -20.51
C GLY A 47 -1.59 -4.35 -19.51
N ILE A 48 -0.46 -3.80 -19.95
CA ILE A 48 0.43 -2.99 -19.11
C ILE A 48 0.29 -1.52 -19.51
N ILE A 49 -0.16 -0.70 -18.57
CA ILE A 49 -0.10 0.77 -18.66
C ILE A 49 1.23 1.22 -18.09
N ARG A 50 2.11 1.77 -18.93
CA ARG A 50 3.42 2.26 -18.53
C ARG A 50 3.36 3.75 -18.24
N LEU A 51 3.51 4.09 -16.98
CA LEU A 51 3.49 5.48 -16.54
C LEU A 51 4.83 6.15 -16.77
N GLU A 52 4.81 7.40 -17.21
CA GLU A 52 5.97 8.28 -17.34
C GLU A 52 6.21 9.13 -16.09
N THR A 53 5.16 9.39 -15.33
CA THR A 53 5.16 10.08 -14.05
C THR A 53 4.16 9.41 -13.12
N PRO A 54 4.27 9.55 -11.79
CA PRO A 54 3.28 8.99 -10.87
C PRO A 54 1.86 9.43 -11.19
N ILE A 55 0.91 8.55 -10.90
CA ILE A 55 -0.50 8.96 -10.78
C ILE A 55 -0.75 9.30 -9.32
N ILE A 56 -1.32 10.47 -9.05
CA ILE A 56 -1.69 10.90 -7.69
C ILE A 56 -3.21 11.15 -7.66
N VAL A 57 -3.92 10.29 -6.98
CA VAL A 57 -5.38 10.44 -6.77
C VAL A 57 -5.62 11.47 -5.68
N ARG A 58 -6.05 12.67 -6.05
CA ARG A 58 -6.34 13.78 -5.11
C ARG A 58 -7.82 14.00 -4.85
N ALA A 59 -8.68 13.62 -5.78
CA ALA A 59 -10.12 13.76 -5.62
C ALA A 59 -10.72 12.50 -4.97
N PRO A 60 -11.51 12.65 -3.90
CA PRO A 60 -12.13 11.54 -3.19
C PRO A 60 -13.25 10.86 -3.99
N TYR A 61 -13.86 9.84 -3.38
CA TYR A 61 -15.00 9.10 -3.90
C TYR A 61 -14.70 8.38 -5.21
N ILE A 62 -13.65 7.54 -5.19
CA ILE A 62 -13.21 6.77 -6.35
C ILE A 62 -13.27 5.26 -6.08
N THR A 63 -13.79 4.51 -7.04
CA THR A 63 -13.64 3.05 -7.11
C THR A 63 -12.88 2.67 -8.38
N ILE A 64 -11.78 1.95 -8.22
CA ILE A 64 -11.02 1.36 -9.33
C ILE A 64 -11.34 -0.13 -9.38
N ALA A 65 -12.11 -0.52 -10.37
CA ALA A 65 -12.69 -1.86 -10.51
C ALA A 65 -11.88 -2.70 -11.52
N GLY A 66 -10.66 -3.12 -11.15
CA GLY A 66 -9.76 -3.89 -12.00
C GLY A 66 -10.35 -5.22 -12.49
N GLN A 67 -11.29 -5.81 -11.76
CA GLN A 67 -11.99 -7.04 -12.15
C GLN A 67 -12.86 -6.89 -13.41
N THR A 68 -13.10 -5.68 -13.88
CA THR A 68 -13.85 -5.45 -15.12
C THR A 68 -12.98 -5.59 -16.38
N ALA A 69 -11.66 -5.58 -16.20
CA ALA A 69 -10.75 -5.73 -17.33
C ALA A 69 -10.86 -7.13 -17.97
N PRO A 70 -10.82 -7.22 -19.29
CA PRO A 70 -10.81 -8.51 -19.98
C PRO A 70 -9.49 -9.28 -19.76
N GLY A 71 -9.45 -10.54 -20.16
CA GLY A 71 -8.26 -11.37 -20.17
C GLY A 71 -7.52 -11.40 -18.84
N ASP A 72 -6.22 -11.16 -18.88
CA ASP A 72 -5.36 -11.18 -17.68
C ASP A 72 -5.42 -9.89 -16.83
N GLY A 73 -6.32 -8.96 -17.13
CA GLY A 73 -6.46 -7.72 -16.37
C GLY A 73 -5.43 -6.65 -16.69
N VAL A 74 -5.35 -5.62 -15.83
CA VAL A 74 -4.50 -4.45 -16.02
C VAL A 74 -3.35 -4.42 -15.01
N CYS A 75 -2.18 -4.03 -15.50
CA CYS A 75 -0.97 -3.79 -14.70
C CYS A 75 -0.51 -2.34 -14.88
N ILE A 76 -0.32 -1.64 -13.78
CA ILE A 76 0.28 -0.29 -13.75
C ILE A 76 1.78 -0.46 -13.49
N ALA A 77 2.63 0.05 -14.37
CA ALA A 77 4.06 -0.13 -14.30
C ALA A 77 4.84 1.15 -14.59
N GLY A 78 6.11 1.20 -14.18
CA GLY A 78 7.07 2.25 -14.51
C GLY A 78 7.13 3.40 -13.52
N GLU A 79 6.05 3.71 -12.83
CA GLU A 79 5.97 4.76 -11.81
C GLU A 79 4.98 4.39 -10.70
N SER A 80 5.04 5.15 -9.59
CA SER A 80 4.20 4.94 -8.42
C SER A 80 2.74 5.30 -8.65
N PHE A 81 1.86 4.61 -7.94
CA PHE A 81 0.46 4.99 -7.82
C PHE A 81 0.19 5.51 -6.40
N TRP A 82 -0.25 6.74 -6.26
CA TRP A 82 -0.42 7.41 -4.99
C TRP A 82 -1.87 7.79 -4.70
N VAL A 83 -2.27 7.63 -3.45
CA VAL A 83 -3.52 8.13 -2.89
C VAL A 83 -3.20 9.30 -1.95
N ASP A 84 -3.76 10.47 -2.26
CA ASP A 84 -3.64 11.69 -1.45
C ASP A 84 -5.06 12.24 -1.16
N THR A 85 -5.93 11.37 -0.65
CA THR A 85 -7.35 11.66 -0.43
C THR A 85 -8.02 10.60 0.45
N HIS A 86 -9.35 10.56 0.45
CA HIS A 86 -10.18 9.62 1.21
C HIS A 86 -11.25 8.96 0.34
N ASP A 87 -11.95 7.97 0.89
CA ASP A 87 -13.04 7.24 0.23
C ASP A 87 -12.61 6.60 -1.10
N VAL A 88 -11.58 5.78 -1.01
CA VAL A 88 -10.95 5.09 -2.15
C VAL A 88 -11.17 3.58 -2.04
N VAL A 89 -11.65 2.96 -3.11
CA VAL A 89 -11.75 1.49 -3.24
C VAL A 89 -10.92 1.06 -4.45
N VAL A 90 -9.96 0.17 -4.24
CA VAL A 90 -9.11 -0.40 -5.31
C VAL A 90 -9.19 -1.92 -5.26
N ARG A 91 -9.59 -2.53 -6.37
CA ARG A 91 -9.77 -3.97 -6.46
C ARG A 91 -9.13 -4.56 -7.73
N HIS A 92 -8.52 -5.75 -7.57
CA HIS A 92 -7.98 -6.56 -8.67
C HIS A 92 -6.98 -5.83 -9.59
N MET A 93 -6.17 -4.94 -9.01
CA MET A 93 -5.12 -4.21 -9.72
C MET A 93 -3.74 -4.78 -9.45
N ARG A 94 -2.84 -4.62 -10.40
CA ARG A 94 -1.42 -4.96 -10.27
C ARG A 94 -0.58 -3.70 -10.38
N PHE A 95 0.28 -3.45 -9.39
CA PHE A 95 1.19 -2.31 -9.34
C PHE A 95 2.63 -2.81 -9.37
N ARG A 96 3.42 -2.31 -10.31
CA ARG A 96 4.79 -2.72 -10.60
C ARG A 96 5.65 -1.49 -10.84
N ARG A 97 6.14 -0.86 -9.77
CA ARG A 97 6.95 0.36 -9.86
C ARG A 97 8.13 0.15 -10.85
N GLY A 98 8.97 -0.83 -10.56
CA GLY A 98 10.10 -1.18 -11.39
C GLY A 98 11.19 -0.10 -11.48
N GLU A 99 12.24 -0.39 -12.23
CA GLU A 99 13.43 0.48 -12.39
C GLU A 99 13.48 1.23 -13.73
N THR A 100 12.35 1.43 -14.42
CA THR A 100 12.34 2.08 -15.75
C THR A 100 12.90 3.51 -15.66
N LYS A 101 12.56 4.23 -14.58
CA LYS A 101 13.13 5.56 -14.27
C LYS A 101 13.45 5.61 -12.79
N VAL A 102 14.73 5.54 -12.45
CA VAL A 102 15.18 5.59 -11.07
C VAL A 102 15.56 7.03 -10.71
N THR A 103 14.55 7.86 -10.46
CA THR A 103 14.74 9.28 -10.09
C THR A 103 14.51 9.54 -8.61
N ARG A 104 13.84 8.63 -7.92
CA ARG A 104 13.52 8.72 -6.50
C ARG A 104 13.24 7.34 -5.92
N ARG A 105 13.36 7.25 -4.62
CA ARG A 105 12.93 6.11 -3.82
C ARG A 105 11.44 6.28 -3.49
N ASP A 106 10.60 5.41 -4.03
CA ASP A 106 9.16 5.44 -3.81
C ASP A 106 8.51 4.05 -3.87
N ASP A 107 7.29 3.99 -3.36
CA ASP A 107 6.50 2.76 -3.28
C ASP A 107 5.86 2.42 -4.63
N SER A 108 5.51 1.15 -4.81
CA SER A 108 4.63 0.79 -5.94
C SER A 108 3.23 1.36 -5.77
N PHE A 109 2.69 1.27 -4.54
CA PHE A 109 1.39 1.79 -4.18
C PHE A 109 1.40 2.37 -2.75
N GLY A 110 1.13 3.65 -2.62
CA GLY A 110 1.17 4.31 -1.32
C GLY A 110 0.63 5.73 -1.38
N GLY A 111 1.29 6.64 -0.70
CA GLY A 111 1.01 8.07 -0.77
C GLY A 111 0.81 8.76 0.57
N ASN A 112 -0.16 9.68 0.59
CA ASN A 112 -0.51 10.48 1.76
C ASN A 112 -2.01 10.35 2.10
N PRO A 113 -2.49 9.12 2.37
CA PRO A 113 -3.91 8.84 2.50
C PRO A 113 -4.52 9.49 3.73
N ILE A 114 -5.70 10.07 3.57
CA ILE A 114 -6.48 10.59 4.70
C ILE A 114 -7.18 9.42 5.43
N GLY A 115 -7.99 8.65 4.71
CA GLY A 115 -8.70 7.52 5.31
C GLY A 115 -9.85 6.98 4.47
N ASN A 116 -10.64 6.06 5.04
CA ASN A 116 -11.72 5.35 4.37
C ASN A 116 -11.22 4.68 3.08
N ILE A 117 -10.29 3.74 3.21
CA ILE A 117 -9.63 3.10 2.07
C ILE A 117 -9.78 1.58 2.13
N MET A 118 -10.25 1.01 1.02
CA MET A 118 -10.33 -0.43 0.83
C MET A 118 -9.45 -0.85 -0.34
N ILE A 119 -8.45 -1.68 -0.06
CA ILE A 119 -7.59 -2.33 -1.05
C ILE A 119 -7.82 -3.83 -0.96
N ASP A 120 -8.26 -4.44 -2.05
CA ASP A 120 -8.71 -5.81 -2.06
C ASP A 120 -8.31 -6.54 -3.34
N HIS A 121 -7.76 -7.76 -3.20
CA HIS A 121 -7.32 -8.59 -4.33
C HIS A 121 -6.31 -7.90 -5.26
N CYS A 122 -5.40 -7.12 -4.71
CA CYS A 122 -4.34 -6.45 -5.47
C CYS A 122 -3.01 -7.18 -5.36
N SER A 123 -2.05 -6.80 -6.20
CA SER A 123 -0.66 -7.18 -6.00
C SER A 123 0.28 -6.00 -6.27
N CYS A 124 1.19 -5.79 -5.33
CA CYS A 124 2.16 -4.69 -5.36
C CYS A 124 3.56 -5.30 -5.27
N THR A 125 4.37 -5.08 -6.30
CA THR A 125 5.75 -5.57 -6.36
C THR A 125 6.68 -4.54 -6.96
N TRP A 126 7.98 -4.76 -6.79
CA TRP A 126 9.03 -3.98 -7.42
C TRP A 126 9.05 -2.51 -6.98
N GLY A 127 8.62 -2.23 -5.74
CA GLY A 127 8.81 -0.94 -5.10
C GLY A 127 10.30 -0.62 -4.92
N LEU A 128 10.65 0.65 -5.03
CA LEU A 128 12.01 1.14 -4.78
C LEU A 128 12.22 1.62 -3.33
N ASP A 129 11.13 1.73 -2.58
CA ASP A 129 11.08 1.89 -1.11
C ASP A 129 10.30 0.73 -0.51
N GLU A 130 8.98 0.81 -0.50
CA GLU A 130 8.10 -0.29 -0.18
C GLU A 130 7.21 -0.68 -1.37
N ASN A 131 6.60 -1.85 -1.27
CA ASN A 131 5.62 -2.26 -2.28
C ASN A 131 4.26 -1.60 -2.04
N ILE A 132 3.80 -1.53 -0.78
CA ILE A 132 2.51 -0.92 -0.41
C ILE A 132 2.56 -0.34 0.99
N SER A 133 2.32 0.97 1.15
CA SER A 133 2.41 1.65 2.45
C SER A 133 1.27 2.62 2.71
N PHE A 134 0.58 2.39 3.84
CA PHE A 134 -0.52 3.21 4.33
C PHE A 134 -0.44 3.32 5.85
N TYR A 135 0.01 4.45 6.39
CA TYR A 135 0.22 4.57 7.84
C TYR A 135 0.05 5.98 8.41
N ARG A 136 0.03 6.99 7.57
CA ARG A 136 -0.05 8.38 8.01
C ARG A 136 -0.65 9.30 6.96
N HIS A 137 -1.13 10.45 7.41
CA HIS A 137 -1.46 11.60 6.59
C HIS A 137 -0.64 12.80 7.06
N MET A 138 0.08 13.45 6.13
CA MET A 138 0.75 14.73 6.40
C MET A 138 -0.22 15.83 6.03
N TYR A 139 -0.78 16.46 7.03
CA TYR A 139 -1.69 17.59 6.87
C TYR A 139 -0.91 18.90 6.83
N SER A 140 -1.10 19.69 5.79
CA SER A 140 -0.52 21.00 5.68
C SER A 140 -1.59 22.07 5.93
N PRO A 141 -1.52 22.82 7.04
CA PRO A 141 -2.49 23.87 7.34
C PRO A 141 -2.39 25.10 6.43
N GLY A 142 -1.32 25.19 5.63
CA GLY A 142 -1.07 26.28 4.71
C GLY A 142 0.24 27.02 4.96
N GLU A 143 0.46 28.10 4.23
CA GLU A 143 1.69 28.89 4.30
C GLU A 143 1.94 29.45 5.70
N GLY A 144 3.16 29.30 6.20
CA GLY A 144 3.59 29.77 7.53
C GLY A 144 3.32 28.81 8.68
N TYR A 145 2.63 27.70 8.45
CA TYR A 145 2.38 26.67 9.45
C TYR A 145 3.24 25.42 9.22
N LYS A 146 3.49 24.69 10.31
CA LYS A 146 4.18 23.40 10.23
C LYS A 146 3.20 22.31 9.80
N ASP A 147 3.66 21.44 8.92
CA ASP A 147 2.91 20.24 8.59
C ASP A 147 2.69 19.36 9.83
N GLU A 148 1.50 18.84 9.97
CA GLU A 148 1.13 17.91 11.05
C GLU A 148 1.07 16.48 10.54
N LYS A 149 1.70 15.58 11.28
CA LYS A 149 1.62 14.15 11.01
C LYS A 149 0.43 13.57 11.75
N LEU A 150 -0.62 13.25 11.01
CA LEU A 150 -1.86 12.64 11.50
C LEU A 150 -1.89 11.14 11.16
N PRO A 151 -2.60 10.30 11.94
CA PRO A 151 -2.85 8.92 11.53
C PRO A 151 -3.75 8.89 10.29
N THR A 152 -3.49 7.97 9.37
CA THR A 152 -4.54 7.57 8.44
C THR A 152 -5.62 6.78 9.20
N VAL A 153 -6.87 6.81 8.74
CA VAL A 153 -7.98 6.18 9.46
C VAL A 153 -8.79 5.26 8.57
N ASN A 154 -9.38 4.21 9.13
CA ASN A 154 -10.31 3.31 8.42
C ASN A 154 -9.70 2.70 7.15
N VAL A 155 -8.51 2.13 7.23
CA VAL A 155 -7.88 1.44 6.09
C VAL A 155 -8.01 -0.06 6.24
N THR A 156 -8.42 -0.73 5.17
CA THR A 156 -8.31 -2.19 5.04
C THR A 156 -7.51 -2.55 3.80
N ILE A 157 -6.48 -3.39 4.00
CA ILE A 157 -5.76 -4.08 2.93
C ILE A 157 -6.00 -5.57 3.14
N GLN A 158 -6.64 -6.22 2.17
CA GLN A 158 -6.97 -7.63 2.27
C GLN A 158 -6.76 -8.38 0.96
N ASN A 159 -6.51 -9.70 1.07
CA ASN A 159 -6.34 -10.60 -0.08
C ASN A 159 -5.29 -10.08 -1.09
N THR A 160 -4.27 -9.39 -0.61
CA THR A 160 -3.32 -8.62 -1.42
C THR A 160 -1.91 -9.18 -1.25
N ILE A 161 -1.11 -9.10 -2.30
CA ILE A 161 0.28 -9.55 -2.32
C ILE A 161 1.20 -8.33 -2.29
N SER A 162 2.16 -8.34 -1.34
CA SER A 162 3.32 -7.46 -1.30
C SER A 162 4.59 -8.31 -1.45
N ALA A 163 5.22 -8.30 -2.60
CA ALA A 163 6.33 -9.21 -2.85
C ALA A 163 7.44 -8.59 -3.71
N GLN A 164 8.66 -9.12 -3.56
CA GLN A 164 9.78 -8.83 -4.46
C GLN A 164 10.07 -7.33 -4.63
N ALA A 165 10.14 -6.59 -3.53
CA ALA A 165 10.63 -5.23 -3.54
C ALA A 165 12.06 -5.17 -4.07
N LEU A 166 12.42 -4.12 -4.79
CA LEU A 166 13.73 -3.98 -5.43
C LEU A 166 14.75 -3.33 -4.49
N ASP A 167 15.98 -3.77 -4.55
CA ASP A 167 17.06 -3.32 -3.64
C ASP A 167 17.89 -2.16 -4.19
N THR A 168 17.39 -1.43 -5.17
CA THR A 168 18.06 -0.31 -5.86
C THR A 168 18.64 0.73 -4.90
N TYR A 169 17.94 0.98 -3.79
CA TYR A 169 18.34 1.92 -2.76
C TYR A 169 18.73 1.25 -1.43
N ASN A 170 19.08 -0.04 -1.45
CA ASN A 170 19.22 -0.84 -0.23
C ASN A 170 17.95 -0.79 0.63
N HIS A 171 16.79 -0.90 -0.03
CA HIS A 171 15.48 -0.65 0.57
C HIS A 171 14.39 -1.57 0.01
N ALA A 172 14.73 -2.85 -0.22
CA ALA A 172 13.80 -3.87 -0.72
C ALA A 172 12.74 -4.25 0.32
N PHE A 173 11.84 -3.34 0.66
CA PHE A 173 10.91 -3.51 1.77
C PHE A 173 9.47 -3.76 1.34
N GLY A 174 8.75 -4.51 2.18
CA GLY A 174 7.38 -4.90 1.88
C GLY A 174 6.38 -3.78 2.09
N SER A 175 6.30 -3.24 3.31
CA SER A 175 5.25 -2.27 3.67
C SER A 175 5.56 -1.51 4.93
N THR A 176 5.16 -0.24 5.00
CA THR A 176 4.91 0.46 6.26
C THR A 176 3.40 0.62 6.44
N LEU A 177 2.86 0.01 7.50
CA LEU A 177 1.42 -0.04 7.78
C LEU A 177 1.12 0.48 9.18
N GLY A 178 -0.04 1.11 9.33
CA GLY A 178 -0.48 1.66 10.62
C GLY A 178 -1.77 2.45 10.47
N GLY A 179 -1.99 3.38 11.39
CA GLY A 179 -3.18 4.22 11.40
C GLY A 179 -4.24 3.72 12.36
N GLU A 180 -5.35 4.44 12.45
CA GLU A 180 -6.41 4.19 13.41
C GLU A 180 -7.58 3.45 12.78
N ASN A 181 -8.13 2.45 13.50
CA ASN A 181 -9.19 1.58 13.02
C ASN A 181 -8.83 0.90 11.68
N CYS A 182 -7.60 0.38 11.58
CA CYS A 182 -7.09 -0.25 10.37
C CYS A 182 -7.02 -1.77 10.50
N ALA A 183 -7.13 -2.47 9.37
CA ALA A 183 -7.04 -3.93 9.31
C ALA A 183 -6.27 -4.40 8.09
N PHE A 184 -5.27 -5.24 8.33
CA PHE A 184 -4.42 -5.83 7.29
C PHE A 184 -4.55 -7.35 7.40
N MET A 185 -5.31 -7.96 6.49
CA MET A 185 -5.74 -9.34 6.67
C MET A 185 -5.74 -10.18 5.40
N ARG A 186 -5.40 -11.46 5.56
CA ARG A 186 -5.38 -12.43 4.45
C ARG A 186 -4.47 -12.03 3.29
N ASN A 187 -3.34 -11.39 3.62
CA ASN A 187 -2.35 -10.94 2.66
C ASN A 187 -1.14 -11.87 2.64
N LEU A 188 -0.34 -11.74 1.58
CA LEU A 188 0.96 -12.38 1.45
C LEU A 188 2.05 -11.32 1.37
N TRP A 189 3.01 -11.35 2.30
CA TRP A 189 4.30 -10.68 2.18
C TRP A 189 5.35 -11.71 1.83
N ALA A 190 5.99 -11.58 0.67
CA ALA A 190 6.93 -12.60 0.20
C ALA A 190 8.19 -12.02 -0.44
N SER A 191 9.35 -12.56 -0.03
CA SER A 191 10.63 -12.23 -0.65
C SER A 191 10.96 -10.73 -0.66
N ASN A 192 10.61 -10.04 0.42
CA ASN A 192 11.07 -8.69 0.71
C ASN A 192 12.15 -8.76 1.77
N ALA A 193 13.15 -7.89 1.72
CA ALA A 193 14.27 -7.92 2.66
C ALA A 193 13.84 -7.66 4.11
N GLY A 194 12.84 -6.80 4.31
CA GLY A 194 12.28 -6.48 5.62
C GLY A 194 10.94 -5.77 5.52
N ARG A 195 10.45 -5.25 6.65
CA ARG A 195 9.17 -4.55 6.74
C ARG A 195 8.00 -5.36 6.19
N ASN A 196 7.74 -6.51 6.82
CA ASN A 196 6.67 -7.41 6.40
C ASN A 196 5.55 -7.58 7.47
N PRO A 197 4.92 -6.47 7.94
CA PRO A 197 5.19 -5.06 7.66
C PRO A 197 6.16 -4.41 8.66
N SER A 198 6.56 -3.15 8.42
CA SER A 198 6.96 -2.24 9.48
C SER A 198 5.72 -1.62 10.08
N VAL A 199 5.61 -1.64 11.41
CA VAL A 199 4.55 -0.93 12.12
C VAL A 199 4.83 0.56 12.04
N GLY A 200 3.90 1.28 11.44
CA GLY A 200 3.99 2.71 11.31
C GLY A 200 3.80 3.44 12.63
N TRP A 201 3.55 4.70 12.52
CA TRP A 201 3.39 5.59 13.65
C TRP A 201 1.91 5.71 14.04
N TYR A 202 1.62 5.58 15.35
CA TYR A 202 0.32 5.85 15.96
C TYR A 202 -0.82 4.92 15.47
N GLY A 203 -1.86 4.82 16.29
CA GLY A 203 -3.14 4.23 15.92
C GLY A 203 -3.35 2.80 16.44
N ILE A 204 -4.52 2.29 16.10
CA ILE A 204 -4.96 0.93 16.48
C ILE A 204 -5.24 0.14 15.21
N PHE A 205 -4.57 -0.98 15.04
CA PHE A 205 -4.80 -1.84 13.89
C PHE A 205 -4.67 -3.33 14.18
N ASN A 206 -5.19 -4.12 13.26
CA ASN A 206 -5.14 -5.58 13.30
C ASN A 206 -4.34 -6.12 12.12
N PHE A 207 -3.35 -6.97 12.41
CA PHE A 207 -2.60 -7.74 11.44
C PHE A 207 -2.95 -9.22 11.61
N VAL A 208 -3.85 -9.75 10.77
CA VAL A 208 -4.58 -11.00 11.04
C VAL A 208 -4.62 -11.91 9.82
N ASN A 209 -4.39 -13.21 10.05
CA ASN A 209 -4.51 -14.25 9.01
C ASN A 209 -3.61 -14.01 7.78
N ASN A 210 -2.44 -13.42 7.95
CA ASN A 210 -1.50 -13.16 6.86
C ASN A 210 -0.44 -14.27 6.76
N VAL A 211 0.21 -14.31 5.62
CA VAL A 211 1.42 -15.12 5.40
C VAL A 211 2.61 -14.19 5.19
N VAL A 212 3.69 -14.42 5.94
CA VAL A 212 4.97 -13.76 5.75
C VAL A 212 6.01 -14.81 5.38
N TYR A 213 6.62 -14.68 4.21
CA TYR A 213 7.53 -15.67 3.67
C TYR A 213 8.85 -15.06 3.19
N ASN A 214 9.96 -15.76 3.50
CA ASN A 214 11.27 -15.55 2.86
C ASN A 214 11.85 -14.13 3.03
N TRP A 215 11.87 -13.60 4.26
CA TRP A 215 12.50 -12.31 4.59
C TRP A 215 14.02 -12.44 4.77
N VAL A 216 14.75 -11.32 4.62
CA VAL A 216 16.22 -11.28 4.79
C VAL A 216 16.62 -10.70 6.15
N HIS A 217 16.10 -9.52 6.49
CA HIS A 217 16.51 -8.81 7.71
C HIS A 217 15.49 -8.92 8.84
N ARG A 218 14.21 -8.80 8.50
CA ARG A 218 13.11 -8.70 9.47
C ARG A 218 11.82 -9.22 8.86
N SER A 219 11.09 -10.01 9.63
CA SER A 219 9.69 -10.29 9.32
C SER A 219 8.85 -9.05 9.59
N MET A 220 8.61 -8.71 10.85
CA MET A 220 7.88 -7.53 11.26
C MET A 220 8.74 -6.64 12.16
N ASP A 221 8.61 -5.32 12.07
CA ASP A 221 9.38 -4.37 12.90
C ASP A 221 8.62 -3.07 13.14
N GLY A 222 9.26 -2.12 13.82
CA GLY A 222 8.74 -0.78 14.02
C GLY A 222 7.82 -0.63 15.22
N GLY A 223 6.92 0.33 15.12
CA GLY A 223 6.05 0.77 16.20
C GLY A 223 6.62 1.94 16.98
N ASP A 224 5.74 2.66 17.66
CA ASP A 224 6.09 3.66 18.66
C ASP A 224 5.22 3.47 19.91
N TYR A 225 5.43 4.29 20.94
CA TYR A 225 4.68 4.21 22.20
C TYR A 225 3.16 4.48 22.07
N ARG A 226 2.69 4.92 20.91
CA ARG A 226 1.28 5.20 20.63
C ARG A 226 0.64 4.21 19.68
N ALA A 227 1.43 3.33 19.08
CA ALA A 227 0.91 2.30 18.19
C ALA A 227 0.44 1.10 19.01
N MET A 228 -0.83 0.77 18.89
CA MET A 228 -1.43 -0.45 19.45
C MET A 228 -1.87 -1.37 18.32
N PHE A 229 -1.44 -2.61 18.37
CA PHE A 229 -1.75 -3.54 17.28
C PHE A 229 -1.86 -4.99 17.75
N ASN A 230 -2.76 -5.70 17.12
CA ASN A 230 -2.94 -7.13 17.31
C ASN A 230 -2.28 -7.92 16.18
N VAL A 231 -1.48 -8.90 16.52
CA VAL A 231 -0.85 -9.84 15.58
C VAL A 231 -1.44 -11.22 15.84
N VAL A 232 -2.42 -11.61 15.03
CA VAL A 232 -3.25 -12.79 15.34
C VAL A 232 -3.30 -13.73 14.13
N ASN A 233 -3.06 -15.02 14.40
CA ASN A 233 -3.21 -16.11 13.45
C ASN A 233 -2.46 -15.89 12.11
N ASN A 234 -1.24 -15.31 12.17
CA ASN A 234 -0.39 -15.15 11.01
C ASN A 234 0.58 -16.32 10.89
N TYR A 235 0.94 -16.69 9.67
CA TYR A 235 1.90 -17.74 9.39
C TYR A 235 3.22 -17.14 8.88
N TYR A 236 4.30 -17.41 9.60
CA TYR A 236 5.65 -16.96 9.28
C TYR A 236 6.48 -18.14 8.81
N LYS A 237 6.93 -18.11 7.57
CA LYS A 237 7.72 -19.20 6.97
C LYS A 237 9.07 -18.68 6.48
N PRO A 238 10.19 -19.03 7.16
CA PRO A 238 11.51 -18.77 6.61
C PRO A 238 11.66 -19.44 5.24
N GLY A 239 12.38 -18.77 4.35
CA GLY A 239 12.64 -19.23 2.99
C GLY A 239 14.13 -19.27 2.65
N PRO A 240 14.49 -19.46 1.39
CA PRO A 240 15.89 -19.55 0.95
C PRO A 240 16.75 -18.32 1.30
N LEU A 241 16.15 -17.13 1.33
CA LEU A 241 16.84 -15.88 1.66
C LEU A 241 16.90 -15.60 3.16
N THR A 242 16.13 -16.30 3.97
CA THR A 242 16.07 -16.07 5.41
C THR A 242 17.29 -16.68 6.10
N PRO A 243 18.07 -15.90 6.90
CA PRO A 243 19.25 -16.42 7.60
C PRO A 243 18.88 -17.55 8.57
N LYS A 244 19.51 -18.72 8.43
CA LYS A 244 19.19 -19.91 9.22
C LYS A 244 19.77 -19.86 10.64
N ASP A 245 20.99 -19.32 10.79
CA ASP A 245 21.76 -19.33 12.04
C ASP A 245 21.71 -17.99 12.78
N SER A 246 20.69 -17.21 12.54
CA SER A 246 20.51 -15.89 13.11
C SER A 246 19.17 -15.78 13.83
N PRO A 247 19.05 -14.99 14.91
CA PRO A 247 17.78 -14.66 15.53
C PRO A 247 16.71 -14.14 14.56
N VAL A 248 17.14 -13.57 13.43
CA VAL A 248 16.26 -13.08 12.36
C VAL A 248 15.36 -14.18 11.81
N GLY A 249 15.87 -15.41 11.66
CA GLY A 249 15.09 -16.53 11.14
C GLY A 249 13.94 -16.98 12.03
N HIS A 250 13.99 -16.65 13.31
CA HIS A 250 13.01 -17.08 14.31
C HIS A 250 12.22 -15.93 14.92
N ARG A 251 12.61 -14.69 14.65
CA ARG A 251 12.00 -13.52 15.26
C ARG A 251 10.83 -13.01 14.41
N ILE A 252 9.63 -13.02 14.99
CA ILE A 252 8.43 -12.51 14.36
C ILE A 252 8.41 -10.98 14.36
N LEU A 253 8.72 -10.35 15.50
CA LEU A 253 8.67 -8.90 15.68
C LEU A 253 9.99 -8.37 16.24
N LYS A 254 10.49 -7.30 15.65
CA LYS A 254 11.54 -6.45 16.21
C LYS A 254 10.95 -5.07 16.53
N PRO A 255 10.53 -4.80 17.78
CA PRO A 255 10.02 -3.50 18.15
C PRO A 255 11.11 -2.43 18.01
N ASP A 256 10.72 -1.21 17.64
CA ASP A 256 11.65 -0.07 17.53
C ASP A 256 11.85 0.61 18.89
N ALA A 257 12.61 -0.06 19.76
CA ALA A 257 12.90 0.43 21.11
C ALA A 257 13.68 1.76 21.14
N GLY A 258 14.35 2.11 20.05
CA GLY A 258 15.11 3.37 19.95
C GLY A 258 14.23 4.60 19.75
N ARG A 259 13.02 4.42 19.22
CA ARG A 259 12.02 5.49 19.02
C ARG A 259 10.93 5.49 20.07
N SER A 260 10.74 4.39 20.72
CA SER A 260 9.82 4.27 21.84
C SER A 260 10.56 4.67 23.12
N LYS A 261 10.12 5.72 23.79
CA LYS A 261 10.50 5.98 25.18
C LYS A 261 9.78 5.00 26.12
N LEU A 262 9.55 3.77 25.68
CA LEU A 262 8.92 2.73 26.46
C LEU A 262 9.95 2.10 27.39
N ASP A 263 9.78 2.33 28.68
CA ASP A 263 10.17 1.39 29.69
C ASP A 263 9.33 0.11 29.49
N TYR A 264 9.89 -0.90 28.86
CA TYR A 264 9.32 -2.24 28.92
C TYR A 264 9.47 -2.74 30.35
N LYS A 265 8.42 -2.62 31.15
CA LYS A 265 8.31 -3.30 32.43
C LYS A 265 7.79 -4.71 32.24
#